data_d71e47c577c8ba2829c3c7c5cee2e325
#
_entry.id   d71e47c577c8ba2829c3c7c5cee2e325
#
_cell.length_a   1.000
_cell.length_b   1.000
_cell.length_c   1.000
_cell.angle_alpha   90.00
_cell.angle_beta   90.00
_cell.angle_gamma   90.00
#
_symmetry.space_group_name_H-M   'P 1'
#
loop_
_entity.id
_entity.type
_entity.pdbx_description
1 polymer ?
#
loop_
_entity_poly.entity_id
_entity_poly.type
_entity_poly.pdbx_seq_one_letter_code
_entity_poly.pdbx_strand_id
1 'polypeptide(L)'
;MENNENKQLDRLSYALGLSMGNNFRASGIDKIDVADFADGVAAVFYGSQPKMTYDEAKAEIQAFFTELEKKQQAAVAELGKQNKELGEKFLGENGKRPEVHVTDSGLQYEILKEGDGPQPAATDQVEVHYTGKLIDGTVFDSSEERGMPATFGVTQVIPGWVEALQLMKAGSKWRLFIPSNLAYGPNGAPGSPIGPNATLIFDVELLKVLGK
;
A
#
# COMPACT_ATOMS: atom_id res chain seq x y z
N MET A 1 50.08 8.51 19.93
CA MET A 1 49.33 8.13 18.69
C MET A 1 49.65 6.65 18.49
N GLU A 2 48.87 5.76 19.08
CA GLU A 2 49.02 4.33 18.87
C GLU A 2 48.40 3.95 17.55
N ASN A 3 49.22 3.29 16.70
CA ASN A 3 48.88 2.81 15.37
C ASN A 3 47.71 1.83 15.40
N ASN A 4 46.61 2.20 14.78
CA ASN A 4 45.37 1.43 14.68
C ASN A 4 45.42 0.42 13.50
N GLU A 5 46.63 0.05 13.02
CA GLU A 5 46.80 -0.71 11.77
C GLU A 5 46.70 -2.24 11.90
N ASN A 6 46.38 -2.79 13.10
CA ASN A 6 46.28 -4.25 13.26
C ASN A 6 45.22 -4.74 14.25
N LYS A 7 44.11 -3.99 14.43
CA LYS A 7 43.01 -4.50 15.25
C LYS A 7 42.24 -5.52 14.45
N GLN A 8 42.35 -6.80 14.81
CA GLN A 8 41.51 -7.86 14.24
C GLN A 8 40.04 -7.49 14.44
N LEU A 9 39.23 -7.59 13.37
CA LEU A 9 37.80 -7.28 13.39
C LEU A 9 37.08 -8.15 14.44
N ASP A 10 36.44 -7.50 15.40
CA ASP A 10 35.44 -8.18 16.24
C ASP A 10 34.15 -8.37 15.44
N ARG A 11 33.94 -9.60 14.98
CA ARG A 11 32.87 -9.93 14.05
C ARG A 11 31.48 -9.71 14.62
N LEU A 12 31.29 -9.94 15.94
CA LEU A 12 30.01 -9.75 16.61
C LEU A 12 29.67 -8.26 16.70
N SER A 13 30.61 -7.45 17.19
CA SER A 13 30.40 -5.99 17.27
C SER A 13 30.10 -5.38 15.93
N TYR A 14 30.81 -5.80 14.88
CA TYR A 14 30.54 -5.33 13.51
C TYR A 14 29.18 -5.75 12.98
N ALA A 15 28.76 -7.00 13.22
CA ALA A 15 27.46 -7.50 12.83
C ALA A 15 26.32 -6.76 13.55
N LEU A 16 26.48 -6.46 14.84
CA LEU A 16 25.52 -5.63 15.60
C LEU A 16 25.43 -4.22 15.00
N GLY A 17 26.56 -3.61 14.64
CA GLY A 17 26.59 -2.31 13.98
C GLY A 17 25.82 -2.31 12.64
N LEU A 18 26.01 -3.33 11.80
CA LEU A 18 25.26 -3.48 10.54
C LEU A 18 23.75 -3.62 10.80
N SER A 19 23.36 -4.43 11.79
CA SER A 19 21.97 -4.62 12.15
C SER A 19 21.31 -3.32 12.61
N MET A 20 21.99 -2.56 13.49
CA MET A 20 21.49 -1.29 13.98
C MET A 20 21.39 -0.24 12.87
N GLY A 21 22.41 -0.14 12.00
CA GLY A 21 22.38 0.76 10.85
C GLY A 21 21.20 0.49 9.90
N ASN A 22 20.92 -0.78 9.63
CA ASN A 22 19.75 -1.17 8.84
C ASN A 22 18.44 -0.80 9.54
N ASN A 23 18.33 -1.04 10.85
CA ASN A 23 17.14 -0.69 11.63
C ASN A 23 16.92 0.83 11.66
N PHE A 24 17.96 1.63 11.80
CA PHE A 24 17.87 3.09 11.74
C PHE A 24 17.32 3.55 10.39
N ARG A 25 17.89 3.05 9.29
CA ARG A 25 17.41 3.38 7.94
C ARG A 25 15.95 2.95 7.74
N ALA A 26 15.60 1.75 8.16
CA ALA A 26 14.21 1.26 8.09
C ALA A 26 13.23 2.10 8.92
N SER A 27 13.72 2.74 10.00
CA SER A 27 12.94 3.66 10.84
C SER A 27 12.94 5.12 10.34
N GLY A 28 13.53 5.38 9.16
CA GLY A 28 13.59 6.73 8.58
C GLY A 28 14.72 7.61 9.12
N ILE A 29 15.69 7.03 9.82
CA ILE A 29 16.91 7.73 10.26
C ILE A 29 17.95 7.62 9.15
N ASP A 30 17.97 8.57 8.24
CA ASP A 30 18.84 8.54 7.07
C ASP A 30 20.26 9.04 7.34
N LYS A 31 20.45 9.81 8.41
CA LYS A 31 21.73 10.44 8.75
C LYS A 31 21.95 10.48 10.26
N ILE A 32 23.08 9.93 10.69
CA ILE A 32 23.61 10.05 12.06
C ILE A 32 25.08 10.38 12.01
N ASP A 33 25.61 11.01 13.06
CA ASP A 33 27.04 11.05 13.29
C ASP A 33 27.46 9.73 13.94
N VAL A 34 28.24 8.93 13.20
CA VAL A 34 28.64 7.58 13.65
C VAL A 34 29.60 7.65 14.84
N ALA A 35 30.41 8.70 14.94
CA ALA A 35 31.35 8.87 16.05
C ALA A 35 30.62 9.20 17.35
N ASP A 36 29.69 10.15 17.32
CA ASP A 36 28.88 10.49 18.51
C ASP A 36 27.97 9.32 18.91
N PHE A 37 27.42 8.57 17.93
CA PHE A 37 26.69 7.35 18.20
C PHE A 37 27.55 6.31 18.92
N ALA A 38 28.78 6.06 18.43
CA ALA A 38 29.70 5.13 19.06
C ALA A 38 30.11 5.57 20.46
N ASP A 39 30.32 6.87 20.68
CA ASP A 39 30.61 7.44 22.00
C ASP A 39 29.44 7.23 22.97
N GLY A 40 28.21 7.41 22.52
CA GLY A 40 27.01 7.13 23.32
C GLY A 40 26.91 5.66 23.73
N VAL A 41 27.17 4.75 22.80
CA VAL A 41 27.25 3.30 23.08
C VAL A 41 28.37 2.99 24.07
N ALA A 42 29.54 3.56 23.87
CA ALA A 42 30.72 3.38 24.74
C ALA A 42 30.45 3.88 26.17
N ALA A 43 29.76 5.00 26.32
CA ALA A 43 29.40 5.55 27.64
C ALA A 43 28.57 4.55 28.47
N VAL A 44 27.64 3.84 27.82
CA VAL A 44 26.82 2.83 28.48
C VAL A 44 27.64 1.58 28.82
N PHE A 45 28.47 1.06 27.88
CA PHE A 45 29.21 -0.18 28.10
C PHE A 45 30.37 -0.04 29.09
N TYR A 46 31.02 1.12 29.12
CA TYR A 46 32.18 1.37 30.00
C TYR A 46 31.83 2.14 31.26
N GLY A 47 30.56 2.53 31.44
CA GLY A 47 30.10 3.26 32.62
C GLY A 47 30.71 4.66 32.77
N SER A 48 31.10 5.28 31.64
CA SER A 48 31.61 6.64 31.64
C SER A 48 30.45 7.65 31.73
N GLN A 49 30.76 8.88 32.14
CA GLN A 49 29.74 9.93 32.18
C GLN A 49 29.28 10.29 30.78
N PRO A 50 27.97 10.17 30.47
CA PRO A 50 27.43 10.57 29.18
C PRO A 50 27.62 12.08 28.90
N LYS A 51 27.77 12.47 27.64
CA LYS A 51 27.87 13.88 27.20
C LYS A 51 26.57 14.67 27.37
N MET A 52 25.43 13.99 27.56
CA MET A 52 24.11 14.57 27.87
C MET A 52 23.39 13.68 28.87
N THR A 53 22.40 14.22 29.55
CA THR A 53 21.55 13.46 30.47
C THR A 53 20.60 12.52 29.70
N TYR A 54 20.09 11.49 30.38
CA TYR A 54 19.08 10.60 29.76
C TYR A 54 17.78 11.32 29.42
N ASP A 55 17.40 12.36 30.17
CA ASP A 55 16.21 13.17 29.90
C ASP A 55 16.41 14.03 28.63
N GLU A 56 17.57 14.63 28.47
CA GLU A 56 17.94 15.33 27.23
C GLU A 56 17.97 14.39 26.04
N ALA A 57 18.61 13.22 26.17
CA ALA A 57 18.63 12.22 25.10
C ALA A 57 17.22 11.75 24.69
N LYS A 58 16.34 11.53 25.66
CA LYS A 58 14.95 11.17 25.43
C LYS A 58 14.19 12.28 24.71
N ALA A 59 14.40 13.54 25.11
CA ALA A 59 13.76 14.69 24.47
C ALA A 59 14.20 14.86 23.02
N GLU A 60 15.50 14.72 22.71
CA GLU A 60 16.04 14.76 21.35
C GLU A 60 15.44 13.66 20.45
N ILE A 61 15.41 12.41 20.97
CA ILE A 61 14.82 11.28 20.22
C ILE A 61 13.33 11.51 19.95
N GLN A 62 12.59 11.99 20.95
CA GLN A 62 11.16 12.27 20.80
C GLN A 62 10.90 13.41 19.81
N ALA A 63 11.68 14.49 19.86
CA ALA A 63 11.58 15.60 18.92
C ALA A 63 11.85 15.14 17.49
N PHE A 64 12.87 14.31 17.29
CA PHE A 64 13.22 13.74 15.99
C PHE A 64 12.06 12.92 15.40
N PHE A 65 11.52 11.97 16.17
CA PHE A 65 10.41 11.13 15.68
C PHE A 65 9.13 11.92 15.44
N THR A 66 8.85 12.94 16.27
CA THR A 66 7.71 13.84 16.05
C THR A 66 7.84 14.59 14.72
N GLU A 67 9.02 15.07 14.39
CA GLU A 67 9.26 15.77 13.13
C GLU A 67 9.23 14.81 11.93
N LEU A 68 9.75 13.59 12.11
CA LEU A 68 9.68 12.55 11.08
C LEU A 68 8.23 12.16 10.77
N GLU A 69 7.40 11.96 11.80
CA GLU A 69 5.97 11.69 11.64
C GLU A 69 5.25 12.81 10.90
N LYS A 70 5.51 14.07 11.24
CA LYS A 70 4.94 15.22 10.53
C LYS A 70 5.31 15.23 9.04
N LYS A 71 6.56 14.93 8.71
CA LYS A 71 7.01 14.85 7.32
C LYS A 71 6.34 13.72 6.57
N GLN A 72 6.21 12.55 7.20
CA GLN A 72 5.52 11.40 6.60
C GLN A 72 4.04 11.70 6.39
N GLN A 73 3.35 12.29 7.38
CA GLN A 73 1.95 12.70 7.25
C GLN A 73 1.74 13.72 6.13
N ALA A 74 2.63 14.72 6.03
CA ALA A 74 2.57 15.70 4.95
C ALA A 74 2.78 15.07 3.57
N ALA A 75 3.72 14.14 3.43
CA ALA A 75 3.94 13.40 2.18
C ALA A 75 2.74 12.52 1.79
N VAL A 76 2.14 11.83 2.76
CA VAL A 76 0.94 11.01 2.56
C VAL A 76 -0.26 11.89 2.15
N ALA A 77 -0.44 13.05 2.80
CA ALA A 77 -1.51 13.99 2.47
C ALA A 77 -1.34 14.57 1.05
N GLU A 78 -0.12 14.94 0.67
CA GLU A 78 0.17 15.45 -0.67
C GLU A 78 -0.06 14.38 -1.73
N LEU A 79 0.42 13.14 -1.51
CA LEU A 79 0.15 12.02 -2.40
C LEU A 79 -1.36 11.75 -2.54
N GLY A 80 -2.09 11.81 -1.42
CA GLY A 80 -3.55 11.62 -1.42
C GLY A 80 -4.28 12.70 -2.21
N LYS A 81 -3.82 13.95 -2.17
CA LYS A 81 -4.33 15.05 -2.99
C LYS A 81 -4.06 14.80 -4.48
N GLN A 82 -2.83 14.45 -4.84
CA GLN A 82 -2.44 14.18 -6.22
C GLN A 82 -3.22 12.99 -6.79
N ASN A 83 -3.35 11.89 -6.05
CA ASN A 83 -4.13 10.74 -6.48
C ASN A 83 -5.61 11.08 -6.71
N LYS A 84 -6.19 11.91 -5.83
CA LYS A 84 -7.57 12.36 -5.96
C LYS A 84 -7.76 13.16 -7.25
N GLU A 85 -6.92 14.17 -7.49
CA GLU A 85 -6.99 15.02 -8.69
C GLU A 85 -6.80 14.21 -9.98
N LEU A 86 -5.80 13.30 -9.99
CA LEU A 86 -5.56 12.41 -11.12
C LEU A 86 -6.71 11.43 -11.35
N GLY A 87 -7.27 10.86 -10.27
CA GLY A 87 -8.39 9.94 -10.35
C GLY A 87 -9.68 10.61 -10.84
N GLU A 88 -10.01 11.80 -10.32
CA GLU A 88 -11.18 12.57 -10.77
C GLU A 88 -11.06 12.95 -12.25
N LYS A 89 -9.89 13.40 -12.69
CA LYS A 89 -9.61 13.69 -14.08
C LYS A 89 -9.77 12.44 -14.96
N PHE A 90 -9.14 11.33 -14.55
CA PHE A 90 -9.20 10.07 -15.27
C PHE A 90 -10.66 9.59 -15.42
N LEU A 91 -11.42 9.53 -14.33
CA LEU A 91 -12.81 9.09 -14.34
C LEU A 91 -13.70 10.04 -15.14
N GLY A 92 -13.45 11.37 -15.05
CA GLY A 92 -14.16 12.36 -15.83
C GLY A 92 -13.99 12.23 -17.34
N GLU A 93 -12.81 11.82 -17.79
CA GLU A 93 -12.57 11.52 -19.22
C GLU A 93 -13.06 10.12 -19.60
N ASN A 94 -12.84 9.12 -18.74
CA ASN A 94 -13.25 7.74 -19.00
C ASN A 94 -14.76 7.61 -19.14
N GLY A 95 -15.54 8.31 -18.29
CA GLY A 95 -17.00 8.27 -18.33
C GLY A 95 -17.64 8.91 -19.57
N LYS A 96 -16.85 9.61 -20.42
CA LYS A 96 -17.33 10.15 -21.71
C LYS A 96 -17.23 9.11 -22.84
N ARG A 97 -16.54 8.01 -22.63
CA ARG A 97 -16.39 6.94 -23.62
C ARG A 97 -17.74 6.23 -23.80
N PRO A 98 -18.18 5.99 -25.03
CA PRO A 98 -19.51 5.41 -25.30
C PRO A 98 -19.68 3.97 -24.80
N GLU A 99 -18.58 3.24 -24.65
CA GLU A 99 -18.56 1.87 -24.11
C GLU A 99 -18.53 1.80 -22.59
N VAL A 100 -18.38 2.94 -21.89
CA VAL A 100 -18.30 3.01 -20.44
C VAL A 100 -19.67 3.35 -19.85
N HIS A 101 -20.12 2.51 -18.93
CA HIS A 101 -21.31 2.74 -18.13
C HIS A 101 -20.92 3.37 -16.80
N VAL A 102 -21.70 4.35 -16.36
CA VAL A 102 -21.49 5.03 -15.06
C VAL A 102 -22.72 4.81 -14.19
N THR A 103 -22.53 4.32 -12.99
CA THR A 103 -23.61 4.13 -12.01
C THR A 103 -23.80 5.37 -11.13
N ASP A 104 -24.89 5.41 -10.36
CA ASP A 104 -25.21 6.51 -9.44
C ASP A 104 -24.17 6.64 -8.30
N SER A 105 -23.48 5.57 -7.94
CA SER A 105 -22.39 5.56 -6.96
C SER A 105 -21.10 6.19 -7.47
N GLY A 106 -20.97 6.34 -8.80
CA GLY A 106 -19.77 6.75 -9.49
C GLY A 106 -18.85 5.61 -9.92
N LEU A 107 -19.25 4.34 -9.69
CA LEU A 107 -18.59 3.20 -10.32
C LEU A 107 -18.69 3.32 -11.84
N GLN A 108 -17.60 3.06 -12.55
CA GLN A 108 -17.62 2.96 -14.00
C GLN A 108 -17.21 1.56 -14.43
N TYR A 109 -17.81 1.06 -15.49
CA TYR A 109 -17.46 -0.25 -16.02
C TYR A 109 -17.63 -0.32 -17.54
N GLU A 110 -16.86 -1.19 -18.15
CA GLU A 110 -16.90 -1.54 -19.57
C GLU A 110 -17.08 -3.07 -19.67
N ILE A 111 -18.05 -3.51 -20.47
CA ILE A 111 -18.33 -4.93 -20.69
C ILE A 111 -17.40 -5.43 -21.79
N LEU A 112 -16.37 -6.20 -21.41
CA LEU A 112 -15.41 -6.79 -22.36
C LEU A 112 -15.96 -8.09 -22.99
N LYS A 113 -16.78 -8.81 -22.21
CA LYS A 113 -17.44 -10.05 -22.64
C LYS A 113 -18.74 -10.18 -21.88
N GLU A 114 -19.83 -10.45 -22.59
CA GLU A 114 -21.12 -10.79 -21.98
C GLU A 114 -21.10 -12.21 -21.44
N GLY A 115 -21.79 -12.42 -20.30
CA GLY A 115 -22.08 -13.72 -19.73
C GLY A 115 -23.57 -14.02 -19.81
N ASP A 116 -23.91 -15.29 -19.81
CA ASP A 116 -25.28 -15.80 -19.88
C ASP A 116 -25.70 -16.61 -18.63
N GLY A 117 -24.77 -16.76 -17.67
CA GLY A 117 -25.00 -17.49 -16.43
C GLY A 117 -25.79 -16.68 -15.38
N PRO A 118 -25.95 -17.24 -14.17
CA PRO A 118 -26.67 -16.58 -13.09
C PRO A 118 -25.97 -15.33 -12.61
N GLN A 119 -26.74 -14.37 -12.11
CA GLN A 119 -26.27 -13.15 -11.46
C GLN A 119 -26.13 -13.40 -9.96
N PRO A 120 -25.01 -13.03 -9.31
CA PRO A 120 -24.81 -13.26 -7.89
C PRO A 120 -25.73 -12.41 -7.02
N ALA A 121 -26.25 -13.01 -5.96
CA ALA A 121 -26.86 -12.28 -4.86
C ALA A 121 -25.80 -11.83 -3.84
N ALA A 122 -26.13 -10.85 -2.99
CA ALA A 122 -25.24 -10.35 -1.95
C ALA A 122 -24.74 -11.43 -0.97
N THR A 123 -25.51 -12.50 -0.79
CA THR A 123 -25.18 -13.61 0.12
C THR A 123 -24.35 -14.73 -0.51
N ASP A 124 -24.10 -14.65 -1.80
CA ASP A 124 -23.41 -15.71 -2.55
C ASP A 124 -21.89 -15.57 -2.44
N GLN A 125 -21.22 -16.67 -2.74
CA GLN A 125 -19.80 -16.71 -3.07
C GLN A 125 -19.62 -16.77 -4.58
N VAL A 126 -18.54 -16.19 -5.05
CA VAL A 126 -18.19 -16.16 -6.48
C VAL A 126 -16.77 -16.63 -6.69
N GLU A 127 -16.52 -17.29 -7.81
CA GLU A 127 -15.20 -17.63 -8.31
C GLU A 127 -14.87 -16.70 -9.47
N VAL A 128 -13.74 -16.01 -9.39
CA VAL A 128 -13.34 -14.99 -10.36
C VAL A 128 -11.88 -15.12 -10.77
N HIS A 129 -11.56 -14.72 -11.99
CA HIS A 129 -10.23 -14.24 -12.35
C HIS A 129 -10.23 -12.72 -12.35
N TYR A 130 -9.13 -12.13 -11.90
CA TYR A 130 -8.98 -10.68 -11.90
C TYR A 130 -7.52 -10.23 -12.00
N THR A 131 -7.35 -9.02 -12.50
CA THR A 131 -6.10 -8.26 -12.43
C THR A 131 -6.42 -6.83 -12.02
N GLY A 132 -5.86 -6.41 -10.87
CA GLY A 132 -6.01 -5.06 -10.32
C GLY A 132 -4.77 -4.21 -10.61
N LYS A 133 -4.99 -2.98 -11.07
CA LYS A 133 -3.92 -2.03 -11.40
C LYS A 133 -4.30 -0.60 -11.04
N LEU A 134 -3.29 0.21 -10.80
CA LEU A 134 -3.41 1.65 -10.65
C LEU A 134 -3.65 2.30 -12.04
N ILE A 135 -4.01 3.59 -12.04
CA ILE A 135 -4.24 4.34 -13.29
C ILE A 135 -2.97 4.53 -14.14
N ASP A 136 -1.79 4.39 -13.55
CA ASP A 136 -0.49 4.40 -14.24
C ASP A 136 -0.10 3.03 -14.84
N GLY A 137 -0.93 2.01 -14.63
CA GLY A 137 -0.73 0.65 -15.11
C GLY A 137 0.02 -0.28 -14.15
N THR A 138 0.47 0.20 -12.99
CA THR A 138 1.12 -0.63 -11.97
C THR A 138 0.16 -1.71 -11.47
N VAL A 139 0.47 -2.98 -11.71
CA VAL A 139 -0.29 -4.13 -11.21
C VAL A 139 0.01 -4.31 -9.74
N PHE A 140 -1.02 -4.38 -8.91
CA PHE A 140 -0.86 -4.60 -7.46
C PHE A 140 -1.37 -5.97 -7.01
N ASP A 141 -2.24 -6.60 -7.78
CA ASP A 141 -2.74 -7.95 -7.49
C ASP A 141 -3.31 -8.60 -8.76
N SER A 142 -3.05 -9.90 -8.97
CA SER A 142 -3.55 -10.65 -10.11
C SER A 142 -3.70 -12.13 -9.79
N SER A 143 -4.92 -12.65 -9.89
CA SER A 143 -5.18 -14.08 -9.82
C SER A 143 -4.71 -14.82 -11.09
N GLU A 144 -4.66 -14.12 -12.23
CA GLU A 144 -4.15 -14.67 -13.49
C GLU A 144 -2.65 -14.96 -13.38
N GLU A 145 -1.85 -14.03 -12.77
CA GLU A 145 -0.42 -14.25 -12.53
C GLU A 145 -0.16 -15.38 -11.52
N ARG A 146 -1.05 -15.58 -10.55
CA ARG A 146 -0.97 -16.73 -9.61
C ARG A 146 -1.37 -18.05 -10.25
N GLY A 147 -1.99 -18.04 -11.44
CA GLY A 147 -2.40 -19.22 -12.18
C GLY A 147 -3.62 -19.94 -11.59
N MET A 148 -4.36 -19.31 -10.68
CA MET A 148 -5.55 -19.89 -10.05
C MET A 148 -6.61 -18.82 -9.77
N PRO A 149 -7.91 -19.14 -9.98
CA PRO A 149 -9.00 -18.23 -9.64
C PRO A 149 -9.08 -18.01 -8.13
N ALA A 150 -9.70 -16.90 -7.75
CA ALA A 150 -9.97 -16.55 -6.37
C ALA A 150 -11.46 -16.70 -6.06
N THR A 151 -11.78 -17.09 -4.83
CA THR A 151 -13.15 -17.19 -4.32
C THR A 151 -13.38 -16.12 -3.27
N PHE A 152 -14.48 -15.37 -3.41
CA PHE A 152 -14.88 -14.32 -2.49
C PHE A 152 -16.37 -14.40 -2.16
N GLY A 153 -16.74 -14.04 -0.92
CA GLY A 153 -18.13 -13.65 -0.65
C GLY A 153 -18.43 -12.29 -1.29
N VAL A 154 -19.55 -12.15 -1.95
CA VAL A 154 -19.92 -10.93 -2.70
C VAL A 154 -19.81 -9.65 -1.83
N THR A 155 -20.14 -9.73 -0.54
CA THR A 155 -20.06 -8.60 0.39
C THR A 155 -18.75 -8.49 1.16
N GLN A 156 -17.76 -9.36 0.87
CA GLN A 156 -16.46 -9.39 1.57
C GLN A 156 -15.33 -8.68 0.80
N VAL A 157 -15.67 -7.94 -0.23
CA VAL A 157 -14.75 -7.20 -1.09
C VAL A 157 -15.03 -5.69 -1.02
N ILE A 158 -14.23 -4.87 -1.68
CA ILE A 158 -14.42 -3.41 -1.71
C ILE A 158 -15.80 -3.03 -2.31
N PRO A 159 -16.41 -1.90 -1.88
CA PRO A 159 -17.77 -1.53 -2.29
C PRO A 159 -18.00 -1.52 -3.81
N GLY A 160 -17.02 -1.06 -4.60
CA GLY A 160 -17.13 -1.08 -6.06
C GLY A 160 -17.25 -2.48 -6.65
N TRP A 161 -16.59 -3.47 -6.03
CA TRP A 161 -16.75 -4.87 -6.43
C TRP A 161 -18.10 -5.45 -5.99
N VAL A 162 -18.55 -5.11 -4.78
CA VAL A 162 -19.88 -5.54 -4.28
C VAL A 162 -20.97 -5.11 -5.25
N GLU A 163 -20.90 -3.88 -5.74
CA GLU A 163 -21.84 -3.37 -6.72
C GLU A 163 -21.68 -4.04 -8.09
N ALA A 164 -20.45 -4.09 -8.62
CA ALA A 164 -20.20 -4.68 -9.93
C ALA A 164 -20.61 -6.16 -10.01
N LEU A 165 -20.23 -6.98 -9.02
CA LEU A 165 -20.55 -8.41 -9.03
C LEU A 165 -22.06 -8.67 -9.06
N GLN A 166 -22.84 -7.83 -8.39
CA GLN A 166 -24.31 -7.94 -8.40
C GLN A 166 -24.95 -7.48 -9.72
N LEU A 167 -24.20 -6.80 -10.59
CA LEU A 167 -24.62 -6.44 -11.96
C LEU A 167 -24.13 -7.43 -13.01
N MET A 168 -23.03 -8.15 -12.73
CA MET A 168 -22.41 -9.11 -13.65
C MET A 168 -23.19 -10.42 -13.71
N LYS A 169 -23.13 -11.10 -14.85
CA LYS A 169 -23.56 -12.50 -15.00
C LYS A 169 -22.36 -13.43 -15.05
N ALA A 170 -22.49 -14.63 -14.53
CA ALA A 170 -21.44 -15.64 -14.67
C ALA A 170 -21.10 -15.87 -16.16
N GLY A 171 -19.81 -16.00 -16.46
CA GLY A 171 -19.26 -16.05 -17.81
C GLY A 171 -18.90 -14.68 -18.39
N SER A 172 -19.24 -13.55 -17.72
CA SER A 172 -18.88 -12.21 -18.20
C SER A 172 -17.47 -11.79 -17.76
N LYS A 173 -16.85 -10.89 -18.54
CA LYS A 173 -15.61 -10.21 -18.20
C LYS A 173 -15.83 -8.70 -18.32
N TRP A 174 -15.59 -7.99 -17.25
CA TRP A 174 -15.76 -6.55 -17.17
C TRP A 174 -14.45 -5.87 -16.78
N ARG A 175 -14.29 -4.64 -17.28
CA ARG A 175 -13.28 -3.72 -16.75
C ARG A 175 -13.98 -2.71 -15.85
N LEU A 176 -13.56 -2.68 -14.59
CA LEU A 176 -14.08 -1.77 -13.58
C LEU A 176 -13.13 -0.61 -13.39
N PHE A 177 -13.65 0.59 -13.26
CA PHE A 177 -12.92 1.79 -12.89
C PHE A 177 -13.55 2.32 -11.61
N ILE A 178 -12.85 2.13 -10.50
CA ILE A 178 -13.40 2.28 -9.16
C ILE A 178 -12.83 3.54 -8.52
N PRO A 179 -13.66 4.56 -8.24
CA PRO A 179 -13.23 5.74 -7.50
C PRO A 179 -12.82 5.33 -6.08
N SER A 180 -11.92 6.09 -5.47
CA SER A 180 -11.32 5.72 -4.18
C SER A 180 -12.32 5.52 -3.05
N ASN A 181 -13.44 6.27 -3.02
CA ASN A 181 -14.51 6.11 -2.03
C ASN A 181 -15.25 4.76 -2.11
N LEU A 182 -15.18 4.08 -3.25
CA LEU A 182 -15.70 2.72 -3.44
C LEU A 182 -14.57 1.66 -3.37
N ALA A 183 -13.35 2.05 -2.99
CA ALA A 183 -12.18 1.21 -2.81
C ALA A 183 -11.58 1.38 -1.41
N TYR A 184 -10.34 1.85 -1.30
CA TYR A 184 -9.61 1.96 -0.03
C TYR A 184 -9.63 3.36 0.59
N GLY A 185 -10.24 4.33 -0.07
CA GLY A 185 -10.45 5.68 0.44
C GLY A 185 -9.16 6.46 0.75
N PRO A 186 -9.23 7.38 1.74
CA PRO A 186 -8.11 8.28 2.06
C PRO A 186 -6.90 7.58 2.71
N ASN A 187 -7.04 6.35 3.14
CA ASN A 187 -5.96 5.61 3.80
C ASN A 187 -5.15 4.74 2.83
N GLY A 188 -5.69 4.43 1.65
CA GLY A 188 -5.10 3.44 0.76
C GLY A 188 -5.08 2.04 1.37
N ALA A 189 -4.22 1.14 0.86
CA ALA A 189 -4.04 -0.20 1.41
C ALA A 189 -2.59 -0.35 1.91
N PRO A 190 -2.35 -0.29 3.24
CA PRO A 190 -1.01 -0.41 3.82
C PRO A 190 -0.30 -1.69 3.39
N GLY A 191 0.97 -1.59 3.01
CA GLY A 191 1.77 -2.73 2.55
C GLY A 191 1.55 -3.10 1.08
N SER A 192 0.72 -2.36 0.35
CA SER A 192 0.51 -2.49 -1.10
C SER A 192 0.88 -1.20 -1.84
N PRO A 193 1.00 -1.22 -3.18
CA PRO A 193 1.18 -0.01 -3.97
C PRO A 193 -0.01 0.96 -3.96
N ILE A 194 -1.15 0.56 -3.37
CA ILE A 194 -2.37 1.38 -3.36
C ILE A 194 -2.25 2.51 -2.34
N GLY A 195 -1.91 3.67 -2.81
CA GLY A 195 -1.81 4.90 -2.00
C GLY A 195 -3.15 5.50 -1.61
N PRO A 196 -3.13 6.55 -0.76
CA PRO A 196 -4.33 7.26 -0.34
C PRO A 196 -5.07 7.85 -1.56
N ASN A 197 -6.39 7.76 -1.54
CA ASN A 197 -7.31 8.22 -2.60
C ASN A 197 -7.02 7.67 -4.02
N ALA A 198 -6.36 6.52 -4.13
CA ALA A 198 -6.09 5.90 -5.42
C ALA A 198 -7.37 5.41 -6.10
N THR A 199 -7.55 5.79 -7.37
CA THR A 199 -8.54 5.18 -8.26
C THR A 199 -7.98 3.87 -8.79
N LEU A 200 -8.79 2.83 -8.81
CA LEU A 200 -8.37 1.48 -9.20
C LEU A 200 -9.02 1.05 -10.50
N ILE A 201 -8.29 0.25 -11.27
CA ILE A 201 -8.79 -0.42 -12.47
C ILE A 201 -8.69 -1.91 -12.23
N PHE A 202 -9.78 -2.64 -12.48
CA PHE A 202 -9.79 -4.10 -12.42
C PHE A 202 -10.34 -4.68 -13.71
N ASP A 203 -9.64 -5.64 -14.27
CA ASP A 203 -10.23 -6.58 -15.22
C ASP A 203 -10.74 -7.78 -14.40
N VAL A 204 -12.05 -8.03 -14.42
CA VAL A 204 -12.71 -9.08 -13.62
C VAL A 204 -13.47 -10.01 -14.55
N GLU A 205 -13.17 -11.31 -14.48
CA GLU A 205 -13.95 -12.37 -15.14
C GLU A 205 -14.69 -13.15 -14.06
N LEU A 206 -16.02 -13.08 -14.07
CA LEU A 206 -16.88 -13.83 -13.18
C LEU A 206 -17.06 -15.24 -13.74
N LEU A 207 -16.35 -16.22 -13.18
CA LEU A 207 -16.37 -17.60 -13.68
C LEU A 207 -17.61 -18.35 -13.24
N LYS A 208 -17.95 -18.28 -11.94
CA LYS A 208 -19.06 -19.02 -11.33
C LYS A 208 -19.69 -18.29 -10.15
N VAL A 209 -20.97 -18.54 -9.96
CA VAL A 209 -21.69 -18.25 -8.71
C VAL A 209 -21.80 -19.58 -7.96
N LEU A 210 -21.23 -19.61 -6.74
CA LEU A 210 -21.13 -20.84 -5.94
C LEU A 210 -22.30 -21.02 -4.96
N GLY A 211 -23.21 -20.03 -4.89
CA GLY A 211 -24.28 -20.00 -3.89
C GLY A 211 -23.75 -19.69 -2.49
N LYS A 212 -24.54 -20.07 -1.49
CA LYS A 212 -24.17 -19.90 -0.06
C LYS A 212 -23.24 -20.99 0.41
#